data_d775bef8be3212f38446742c7d11c0e8
#
_entry.id   d775bef8be3212f38446742c7d11c0e8
#
_cell.length_a   1.000
_cell.length_b   1.000
_cell.length_c   1.000
_cell.angle_alpha   90.00
_cell.angle_beta   90.00
_cell.angle_gamma   90.00
#
_symmetry.space_group_name_H-M   'P 1'
#
loop_
_entity.id
_entity.type
_entity.pdbx_description
1 polymer ?
#
loop_
_entity_poly.entity_id
_entity_poly.type
_entity_poly.pdbx_seq_one_letter_code
_entity_poly.pdbx_strand_id
1 'polypeptide(L)'
;MGIVFGIILAIIIAATAVIFILTKPVDDKSDKAVYVGGLLSSQSIEYKDASSKGLESNPIIKIMQIVWKGVDKDDKKNHAEQTPPSKITKVKDIEYLNTSNPYHMLDVFYPEGDLPEEGLPVIIDIHGGGWMYATKDLNEYYCMELASKGYTVFSISYRLVPDVTVNEQIQDCANALKWISENMKNYPANASSVMLTGDSAGGQLALYEAVLNQSPELREIFNTEAANLNIKALLLTSPVAYMKNGGMYSVYTKPLWGKDYKQKATYNYMDLSEIIEYADNMPPTFFITSSGDTLAHDQTVTAYNLFQERGIESELIDYGEYNGEKQKHVFSVLDPFSEPSQEVITKALDFYQKALLK
;
A
#
# COMPACT_ATOMS: atom_id res chain seq x y z
N MET A 1 -29.65 41.45 0.95
CA MET A 1 -29.60 40.04 0.56
C MET A 1 -28.72 39.79 -0.70
N GLY A 2 -28.84 40.56 -1.77
CA GLY A 2 -28.06 40.38 -3.00
C GLY A 2 -26.54 40.54 -2.88
N ILE A 3 -26.07 41.50 -2.08
CA ILE A 3 -24.61 41.73 -1.86
C ILE A 3 -23.95 40.55 -1.14
N VAL A 4 -24.60 40.03 -0.10
CA VAL A 4 -24.08 38.86 0.66
C VAL A 4 -24.04 37.63 -0.23
N PHE A 5 -25.07 37.38 -1.04
CA PHE A 5 -25.10 36.30 -2.00
C PHE A 5 -23.99 36.42 -3.06
N GLY A 6 -23.76 37.63 -3.57
CA GLY A 6 -22.69 37.93 -4.52
C GLY A 6 -21.30 37.67 -3.95
N ILE A 7 -21.04 38.02 -2.67
CA ILE A 7 -19.77 37.78 -1.98
C ILE A 7 -19.57 36.27 -1.78
N ILE A 8 -20.58 35.53 -1.31
CA ILE A 8 -20.50 34.09 -1.13
C ILE A 8 -20.21 33.38 -2.47
N LEU A 9 -20.91 33.79 -3.53
CA LEU A 9 -20.68 33.20 -4.87
C LEU A 9 -19.25 33.49 -5.37
N ALA A 10 -18.75 34.69 -5.17
CA ALA A 10 -17.36 35.04 -5.54
C ALA A 10 -16.32 34.23 -4.75
N ILE A 11 -16.55 33.99 -3.46
CA ILE A 11 -15.69 33.13 -2.64
C ILE A 11 -15.72 31.67 -3.14
N ILE A 12 -16.90 31.15 -3.46
CA ILE A 12 -17.04 29.80 -4.00
C ILE A 12 -16.30 29.65 -5.34
N ILE A 13 -16.49 30.63 -6.25
CA ILE A 13 -15.80 30.64 -7.56
C ILE A 13 -14.27 30.71 -7.36
N ALA A 14 -13.79 31.58 -6.48
CA ALA A 14 -12.36 31.69 -6.18
C ALA A 14 -11.81 30.40 -5.59
N ALA A 15 -12.49 29.80 -4.61
CA ALA A 15 -12.09 28.53 -4.01
C ALA A 15 -12.08 27.40 -5.06
N THR A 16 -13.10 27.33 -5.93
CA THR A 16 -13.15 26.35 -7.02
C THR A 16 -12.01 26.53 -8.01
N ALA A 17 -11.68 27.78 -8.37
CA ALA A 17 -10.57 28.08 -9.27
C ALA A 17 -9.22 27.68 -8.64
N VAL A 18 -9.02 27.97 -7.35
CA VAL A 18 -7.83 27.56 -6.60
C VAL A 18 -7.70 26.04 -6.56
N ILE A 19 -8.78 25.32 -6.22
CA ILE A 19 -8.79 23.86 -6.23
C ILE A 19 -8.44 23.31 -7.62
N PHE A 20 -9.05 23.87 -8.67
CA PHE A 20 -8.77 23.47 -10.05
C PHE A 20 -7.28 23.66 -10.42
N ILE A 21 -6.68 24.80 -10.03
CA ILE A 21 -5.26 25.08 -10.29
C ILE A 21 -4.38 24.09 -9.51
N LEU A 22 -4.66 23.86 -8.23
CA LEU A 22 -3.87 22.98 -7.36
C LEU A 22 -3.97 21.51 -7.76
N THR A 23 -5.08 21.09 -8.36
CA THR A 23 -5.30 19.71 -8.81
C THR A 23 -5.07 19.53 -10.31
N LYS A 24 -4.48 20.52 -10.98
CA LYS A 24 -4.13 20.41 -12.39
C LYS A 24 -3.10 19.30 -12.60
N PRO A 25 -3.24 18.46 -13.63
CA PRO A 25 -2.26 17.44 -13.97
C PRO A 25 -0.85 18.03 -14.10
N VAL A 26 0.13 17.30 -13.62
CA VAL A 26 1.56 17.62 -13.76
C VAL A 26 2.10 16.77 -14.91
N ASP A 27 2.99 17.33 -15.73
CA ASP A 27 3.68 16.56 -16.77
C ASP A 27 4.60 15.52 -16.09
N ASP A 28 4.38 14.24 -16.36
CA ASP A 28 5.10 13.10 -15.80
C ASP A 28 6.52 12.91 -16.36
N LYS A 29 6.87 13.65 -17.41
CA LYS A 29 8.22 13.61 -18.01
C LYS A 29 9.25 14.45 -17.26
N SER A 30 8.87 15.11 -16.18
CA SER A 30 9.77 15.93 -15.38
C SER A 30 10.14 15.21 -14.08
N ASP A 31 11.38 15.41 -13.61
CA ASP A 31 11.84 15.00 -12.26
C ASP A 31 10.98 15.59 -11.11
N LYS A 32 9.98 16.39 -11.45
CA LYS A 32 9.04 17.03 -10.53
C LYS A 32 7.66 16.39 -10.54
N ALA A 33 7.47 15.29 -11.26
CA ALA A 33 6.20 14.59 -11.29
C ALA A 33 5.73 14.23 -9.87
N VAL A 34 4.46 14.48 -9.60
CA VAL A 34 3.81 14.14 -8.34
C VAL A 34 2.94 12.91 -8.58
N TYR A 35 3.27 11.81 -7.92
CA TYR A 35 2.54 10.55 -8.05
C TYR A 35 1.25 10.57 -7.21
N VAL A 36 0.32 11.44 -7.59
CA VAL A 36 -1.02 11.53 -6.99
C VAL A 36 -2.05 11.22 -8.06
N GLY A 37 -2.93 10.27 -7.80
CA GLY A 37 -3.93 9.81 -8.76
C GLY A 37 -4.74 10.96 -9.36
N GLY A 38 -4.97 10.91 -10.67
CA GLY A 38 -5.63 11.95 -11.44
C GLY A 38 -4.88 13.28 -11.57
N LEU A 39 -3.64 13.36 -11.07
CA LEU A 39 -2.76 14.55 -11.21
C LEU A 39 -1.59 14.32 -12.17
N LEU A 40 -1.36 13.11 -12.60
CA LEU A 40 -0.42 12.80 -13.65
C LEU A 40 -1.01 13.20 -15.02
N SER A 41 -0.13 13.43 -15.98
CA SER A 41 -0.40 13.95 -17.32
C SER A 41 -1.50 13.21 -18.11
N SER A 42 -1.64 13.55 -19.38
CA SER A 42 -2.56 12.90 -20.32
C SER A 42 -2.51 11.35 -20.33
N GLN A 43 -1.44 10.74 -19.85
CA GLN A 43 -1.34 9.29 -19.75
C GLN A 43 -2.37 8.71 -18.76
N SER A 44 -2.66 9.40 -17.65
CA SER A 44 -3.66 8.94 -16.69
C SER A 44 -5.06 8.82 -17.30
N ILE A 45 -5.35 9.56 -18.37
CA ILE A 45 -6.65 9.54 -19.06
C ILE A 45 -6.83 8.24 -19.84
N GLU A 46 -5.75 7.68 -20.40
CA GLU A 46 -5.78 6.44 -21.19
C GLU A 46 -6.01 5.21 -20.32
N TYR A 47 -5.69 5.31 -19.02
CA TYR A 47 -5.75 4.20 -18.07
C TYR A 47 -6.92 4.28 -17.09
N LYS A 48 -7.85 5.22 -17.28
CA LYS A 48 -9.05 5.33 -16.45
C LYS A 48 -9.97 4.14 -16.68
N ASP A 49 -10.35 3.52 -15.59
CA ASP A 49 -11.38 2.49 -15.63
C ASP A 49 -12.80 3.11 -15.68
N ALA A 50 -13.72 2.40 -16.32
CA ALA A 50 -15.11 2.82 -16.40
C ALA A 50 -15.79 2.92 -15.00
N SER A 51 -15.33 2.12 -14.03
CA SER A 51 -15.80 2.11 -12.64
C SER A 51 -15.52 3.42 -11.90
N SER A 52 -14.47 4.15 -12.30
CA SER A 52 -14.05 5.41 -11.70
C SER A 52 -14.72 6.65 -12.29
N LYS A 53 -15.59 6.48 -13.28
CA LYS A 53 -16.23 7.60 -14.00
C LYS A 53 -16.85 8.62 -13.07
N GLY A 54 -16.34 9.85 -13.13
CA GLY A 54 -16.78 11.01 -12.37
C GLY A 54 -16.27 11.08 -10.92
N LEU A 55 -15.36 10.20 -10.51
CA LEU A 55 -14.67 10.32 -9.21
C LEU A 55 -13.75 11.55 -9.20
N GLU A 56 -13.12 11.88 -10.32
CA GLU A 56 -12.23 13.04 -10.45
C GLU A 56 -12.92 14.38 -10.15
N SER A 57 -14.25 14.43 -10.23
CA SER A 57 -15.04 15.61 -9.88
C SER A 57 -15.54 15.62 -8.43
N ASN A 58 -15.24 14.57 -7.65
CA ASN A 58 -15.68 14.47 -6.26
C ASN A 58 -14.91 15.48 -5.40
N PRO A 59 -15.57 16.35 -4.61
CA PRO A 59 -14.89 17.34 -3.78
C PRO A 59 -13.93 16.74 -2.75
N ILE A 60 -14.26 15.58 -2.17
CA ILE A 60 -13.39 14.89 -1.20
C ILE A 60 -12.10 14.45 -1.90
N ILE A 61 -12.21 13.84 -3.08
CA ILE A 61 -11.05 13.46 -3.90
C ILE A 61 -10.15 14.68 -4.17
N LYS A 62 -10.75 15.82 -4.57
CA LYS A 62 -9.99 17.04 -4.84
C LYS A 62 -9.24 17.57 -3.60
N ILE A 63 -9.87 17.54 -2.44
CA ILE A 63 -9.23 17.93 -1.19
C ILE A 63 -8.08 16.96 -0.86
N MET A 64 -8.30 15.65 -0.98
CA MET A 64 -7.27 14.66 -0.73
C MET A 64 -6.08 14.81 -1.68
N GLN A 65 -6.31 15.09 -2.96
CA GLN A 65 -5.23 15.36 -3.92
C GLN A 65 -4.34 16.54 -3.49
N ILE A 66 -4.93 17.58 -2.91
CA ILE A 66 -4.17 18.73 -2.38
C ILE A 66 -3.34 18.31 -1.16
N VAL A 67 -3.92 17.52 -0.25
CA VAL A 67 -3.22 17.00 0.93
C VAL A 67 -2.03 16.13 0.48
N TRP A 68 -2.26 15.18 -0.42
CA TRP A 68 -1.20 14.28 -0.90
C TRP A 68 -0.07 15.00 -1.64
N LYS A 69 -0.35 16.10 -2.34
CA LYS A 69 0.72 16.97 -2.89
C LYS A 69 1.61 17.58 -1.79
N GLY A 70 1.03 17.89 -0.64
CA GLY A 70 1.80 18.35 0.51
C GLY A 70 2.67 17.23 1.09
N VAL A 71 2.09 16.05 1.28
CA VAL A 71 2.79 14.86 1.77
C VAL A 71 3.93 14.46 0.84
N ASP A 72 3.72 14.42 -0.49
CA ASP A 72 4.77 14.14 -1.47
C ASP A 72 6.01 15.03 -1.30
N LYS A 73 5.79 16.31 -1.02
CA LYS A 73 6.90 17.24 -0.79
C LYS A 73 7.69 16.90 0.49
N ASP A 74 6.99 16.52 1.55
CA ASP A 74 7.62 16.17 2.83
C ASP A 74 8.32 14.82 2.73
N ASP A 75 7.72 13.83 2.05
CA ASP A 75 8.34 12.51 1.81
C ASP A 75 9.59 12.62 0.94
N LYS A 76 9.56 13.41 -0.13
CA LYS A 76 10.76 13.68 -0.96
C LYS A 76 11.89 14.33 -0.16
N LYS A 77 11.55 15.24 0.75
CA LYS A 77 12.54 15.85 1.63
C LYS A 77 13.12 14.82 2.60
N ASN A 78 12.27 14.04 3.25
CA ASN A 78 12.68 12.99 4.17
C ASN A 78 13.58 11.95 3.46
N HIS A 79 13.20 11.52 2.27
CA HIS A 79 13.97 10.59 1.46
C HIS A 79 15.35 11.15 1.09
N ALA A 80 15.44 12.43 0.75
CA ALA A 80 16.71 13.08 0.40
C ALA A 80 17.68 13.23 1.58
N GLU A 81 17.20 13.17 2.82
CA GLU A 81 17.99 13.24 4.06
C GLU A 81 18.53 11.86 4.50
N GLN A 82 18.04 10.77 3.91
CA GLN A 82 18.41 9.40 4.25
C GLN A 82 19.55 8.86 3.36
N THR A 83 20.27 7.87 3.88
CA THR A 83 21.35 7.19 3.15
C THR A 83 21.06 5.69 3.10
N PRO A 84 20.62 5.16 1.94
CA PRO A 84 20.31 3.74 1.79
C PRO A 84 21.56 2.87 1.72
N PRO A 85 21.44 1.55 1.95
CA PRO A 85 22.52 0.58 1.77
C PRO A 85 23.08 0.61 0.35
N SER A 86 24.42 0.50 0.22
CA SER A 86 25.12 0.68 -1.05
C SER A 86 25.38 -0.62 -1.85
N LYS A 87 25.21 -1.79 -1.23
CA LYS A 87 25.51 -3.09 -1.86
C LYS A 87 24.23 -3.86 -2.18
N ILE A 88 23.36 -3.22 -2.95
CA ILE A 88 22.06 -3.77 -3.34
C ILE A 88 21.94 -3.71 -4.86
N THR A 89 21.70 -4.85 -5.48
CA THR A 89 21.26 -4.93 -6.86
C THR A 89 19.80 -4.48 -6.96
N LYS A 90 19.53 -3.56 -7.89
CA LYS A 90 18.20 -3.02 -8.17
C LYS A 90 17.84 -3.32 -9.61
N VAL A 91 16.76 -4.07 -9.82
CA VAL A 91 16.15 -4.26 -11.14
C VAL A 91 14.85 -3.48 -11.14
N LYS A 92 14.81 -2.36 -11.86
CA LYS A 92 13.73 -1.38 -11.79
C LYS A 92 12.79 -1.45 -12.99
N ASP A 93 11.55 -1.00 -12.77
CA ASP A 93 10.54 -0.75 -13.80
C ASP A 93 10.21 -1.98 -14.64
N ILE A 94 10.04 -3.11 -13.97
CA ILE A 94 9.62 -4.38 -14.59
C ILE A 94 8.10 -4.34 -14.77
N GLU A 95 7.63 -4.39 -16.00
CA GLU A 95 6.21 -4.41 -16.30
C GLU A 95 5.60 -5.78 -15.97
N TYR A 96 4.61 -5.83 -15.06
CA TYR A 96 3.91 -7.07 -14.72
C TYR A 96 2.62 -7.31 -15.52
N LEU A 97 2.10 -6.26 -16.18
CA LEU A 97 1.03 -6.36 -17.17
C LEU A 97 1.46 -5.64 -18.45
N ASN A 98 1.24 -6.23 -19.59
CA ASN A 98 1.60 -5.65 -20.91
C ASN A 98 0.62 -4.52 -21.31
N THR A 99 0.64 -3.42 -20.56
CA THR A 99 -0.28 -2.29 -20.71
C THR A 99 0.41 -0.97 -20.97
N SER A 100 1.75 -0.93 -20.82
CA SER A 100 2.56 0.30 -20.81
C SER A 100 2.11 1.31 -19.74
N ASN A 101 1.37 0.88 -18.71
CA ASN A 101 0.92 1.73 -17.62
C ASN A 101 2.04 1.88 -16.59
N PRO A 102 2.46 3.10 -16.24
CA PRO A 102 3.54 3.33 -15.27
C PRO A 102 3.23 2.81 -13.86
N TYR A 103 1.96 2.53 -13.56
CA TYR A 103 1.56 1.89 -12.29
C TYR A 103 1.52 0.37 -12.34
N HIS A 104 1.68 -0.26 -13.51
CA HIS A 104 1.78 -1.71 -13.65
C HIS A 104 3.24 -2.16 -13.67
N MET A 105 4.05 -1.55 -12.81
CA MET A 105 5.49 -1.78 -12.68
C MET A 105 5.82 -2.32 -11.30
N LEU A 106 6.89 -3.09 -11.22
CA LEU A 106 7.51 -3.52 -9.97
C LEU A 106 9.03 -3.38 -10.04
N ASP A 107 9.65 -3.34 -8.86
CA ASP A 107 11.11 -3.38 -8.73
C ASP A 107 11.53 -4.61 -7.93
N VAL A 108 12.77 -5.07 -8.17
CA VAL A 108 13.37 -6.16 -7.42
C VAL A 108 14.68 -5.71 -6.80
N PHE A 109 14.84 -5.99 -5.50
CA PHE A 109 16.04 -5.65 -4.72
C PHE A 109 16.60 -6.93 -4.08
N TYR A 110 17.92 -7.11 -4.13
CA TYR A 110 18.62 -8.19 -3.44
C TYR A 110 20.08 -7.82 -3.19
N PRO A 111 20.75 -8.40 -2.17
CA PRO A 111 22.14 -8.06 -1.87
C PRO A 111 23.08 -8.47 -3.01
N GLU A 112 24.12 -7.68 -3.21
CA GLU A 112 25.24 -8.04 -4.09
C GLU A 112 26.14 -9.10 -3.45
N GLY A 113 26.81 -9.92 -4.27
CA GLY A 113 27.80 -10.90 -3.85
C GLY A 113 27.38 -12.35 -4.09
N ASP A 114 27.98 -13.26 -3.36
CA ASP A 114 27.67 -14.70 -3.47
C ASP A 114 26.34 -14.98 -2.77
N LEU A 115 25.40 -15.57 -3.51
CA LEU A 115 24.04 -15.86 -3.04
C LEU A 115 23.82 -17.38 -2.97
N PRO A 116 22.96 -17.87 -2.06
CA PRO A 116 22.65 -19.30 -1.96
C PRO A 116 22.01 -19.83 -3.25
N GLU A 117 22.36 -21.07 -3.63
CA GLU A 117 21.80 -21.72 -4.82
C GLU A 117 20.28 -21.89 -4.75
N GLU A 118 19.73 -22.13 -3.55
CA GLU A 118 18.29 -22.21 -3.28
C GLU A 118 17.57 -20.87 -3.35
N GLY A 119 18.29 -19.77 -3.48
CA GLY A 119 17.78 -18.42 -3.43
C GLY A 119 17.54 -17.90 -2.00
N LEU A 120 17.28 -16.60 -1.89
CA LEU A 120 16.98 -15.90 -0.65
C LEU A 120 15.48 -15.98 -0.33
N PRO A 121 15.08 -15.93 0.95
CA PRO A 121 13.67 -15.74 1.31
C PRO A 121 13.12 -14.48 0.65
N VAL A 122 11.85 -14.54 0.27
CA VAL A 122 11.19 -13.49 -0.54
C VAL A 122 10.31 -12.61 0.33
N ILE A 123 10.38 -11.31 0.10
CA ILE A 123 9.43 -10.34 0.64
C ILE A 123 8.76 -9.62 -0.54
N ILE A 124 7.43 -9.50 -0.50
CA ILE A 124 6.66 -8.72 -1.47
C ILE A 124 6.07 -7.53 -0.74
N ASP A 125 6.47 -6.32 -1.15
CA ASP A 125 6.06 -5.05 -0.55
C ASP A 125 4.94 -4.39 -1.36
N ILE A 126 3.89 -3.94 -0.66
CA ILE A 126 2.76 -3.19 -1.21
C ILE A 126 2.71 -1.83 -0.49
N HIS A 127 3.05 -0.77 -1.22
CA HIS A 127 3.16 0.57 -0.63
C HIS A 127 1.83 1.15 -0.15
N GLY A 128 1.90 2.04 0.85
CA GLY A 128 0.78 2.84 1.34
C GLY A 128 0.42 4.02 0.42
N GLY A 129 -0.04 5.12 1.02
CA GLY A 129 -0.40 6.35 0.29
C GLY A 129 -1.90 6.56 0.13
N GLY A 130 -2.72 6.02 1.05
CA GLY A 130 -4.17 6.26 1.11
C GLY A 130 -4.92 5.97 -0.18
N TRP A 131 -4.48 4.97 -0.95
CA TRP A 131 -5.01 4.54 -2.25
C TRP A 131 -4.90 5.58 -3.38
N MET A 132 -4.38 6.76 -3.10
CA MET A 132 -4.40 7.92 -4.03
C MET A 132 -3.02 8.47 -4.34
N TYR A 133 -1.99 8.01 -3.67
CA TYR A 133 -0.65 8.58 -3.70
C TYR A 133 0.43 7.50 -3.76
N ALA A 134 1.57 7.85 -4.30
CA ALA A 134 2.81 7.10 -4.38
C ALA A 134 2.87 6.01 -5.48
N THR A 135 4.00 5.37 -5.52
CA THR A 135 4.37 4.19 -6.30
C THR A 135 5.33 3.35 -5.45
N LYS A 136 5.80 2.22 -6.00
CA LYS A 136 6.89 1.41 -5.42
C LYS A 136 8.11 2.23 -4.95
N ASP A 137 8.33 3.41 -5.54
CA ASP A 137 9.48 4.27 -5.20
C ASP A 137 9.36 4.88 -3.79
N LEU A 138 8.15 5.00 -3.22
CA LEU A 138 7.98 5.49 -1.84
C LEU A 138 8.70 4.61 -0.83
N ASN A 139 8.57 3.29 -0.99
CA ASN A 139 9.13 2.29 -0.09
C ASN A 139 10.52 1.80 -0.54
N GLU A 140 11.15 2.44 -1.55
CA GLU A 140 12.44 1.98 -2.11
C GLU A 140 13.49 1.76 -1.02
N TYR A 141 13.67 2.72 -0.10
CA TYR A 141 14.69 2.62 0.94
C TYR A 141 14.38 1.56 1.99
N TYR A 142 13.10 1.37 2.32
CA TYR A 142 12.65 0.26 3.14
C TYR A 142 12.95 -1.09 2.48
N CYS A 143 12.64 -1.24 1.19
CA CYS A 143 12.92 -2.45 0.43
C CYS A 143 14.43 -2.72 0.31
N MET A 144 15.24 -1.67 0.15
CA MET A 144 16.71 -1.80 0.17
C MET A 144 17.23 -2.23 1.53
N GLU A 145 16.64 -1.74 2.61
CA GLU A 145 17.01 -2.18 3.97
C GLU A 145 16.67 -3.65 4.18
N LEU A 146 15.48 -4.11 3.79
CA LEU A 146 15.12 -5.53 3.86
C LEU A 146 16.06 -6.39 3.00
N ALA A 147 16.40 -5.92 1.80
CA ALA A 147 17.36 -6.61 0.94
C ALA A 147 18.75 -6.70 1.59
N SER A 148 19.21 -5.64 2.28
CA SER A 148 20.49 -5.64 2.99
C SER A 148 20.57 -6.69 4.12
N LYS A 149 19.42 -7.12 4.64
CA LYS A 149 19.27 -8.17 5.65
C LYS A 149 19.23 -9.59 5.05
N GLY A 150 19.41 -9.75 3.73
CA GLY A 150 19.50 -11.04 3.07
C GLY A 150 18.19 -11.56 2.48
N TYR A 151 17.33 -10.68 2.01
CA TYR A 151 16.07 -11.01 1.35
C TYR A 151 16.08 -10.59 -0.12
N THR A 152 15.33 -11.31 -0.95
CA THR A 152 14.92 -10.80 -2.27
C THR A 152 13.56 -10.11 -2.10
N VAL A 153 13.51 -8.81 -2.42
CA VAL A 153 12.34 -7.97 -2.18
C VAL A 153 11.75 -7.55 -3.51
N PHE A 154 10.46 -7.83 -3.72
CA PHE A 154 9.67 -7.32 -4.83
C PHE A 154 8.79 -6.19 -4.30
N SER A 155 8.92 -4.99 -4.86
CA SER A 155 8.08 -3.84 -4.51
C SER A 155 7.18 -3.51 -5.68
N ILE A 156 5.86 -3.50 -5.48
CA ILE A 156 4.88 -3.34 -6.54
C ILE A 156 4.23 -1.96 -6.50
N SER A 157 3.92 -1.42 -7.69
CA SER A 157 2.96 -0.32 -7.85
C SER A 157 1.60 -0.85 -8.26
N TYR A 158 0.57 -0.06 -8.03
CA TYR A 158 -0.80 -0.29 -8.46
C TYR A 158 -1.44 1.04 -8.84
N ARG A 159 -2.43 1.03 -9.73
CA ARG A 159 -3.13 2.26 -10.19
C ARG A 159 -3.82 2.95 -9.01
N LEU A 160 -3.94 4.27 -9.07
CA LEU A 160 -4.41 5.09 -7.96
C LEU A 160 -5.85 5.59 -8.16
N VAL A 161 -6.57 5.79 -7.08
CA VAL A 161 -7.83 6.56 -7.09
C VAL A 161 -7.48 8.02 -7.41
N PRO A 162 -8.19 8.74 -8.30
CA PRO A 162 -9.49 8.42 -8.89
C PRO A 162 -9.46 7.77 -10.27
N ASP A 163 -8.31 7.35 -10.77
CA ASP A 163 -8.21 6.74 -12.11
C ASP A 163 -8.85 5.34 -12.12
N VAL A 164 -8.81 4.67 -10.98
CA VAL A 164 -9.49 3.41 -10.68
C VAL A 164 -10.19 3.49 -9.32
N THR A 165 -10.87 2.42 -8.88
CA THR A 165 -11.34 2.26 -7.51
C THR A 165 -10.46 1.25 -6.75
N VAL A 166 -10.67 1.09 -5.45
CA VAL A 166 -9.92 0.10 -4.64
C VAL A 166 -10.13 -1.33 -5.15
N ASN A 167 -11.29 -1.65 -5.76
CA ASN A 167 -11.49 -2.97 -6.38
C ASN A 167 -10.45 -3.25 -7.47
N GLU A 168 -10.18 -2.29 -8.34
CA GLU A 168 -9.20 -2.45 -9.41
C GLU A 168 -7.77 -2.42 -8.85
N GLN A 169 -7.51 -1.76 -7.72
CA GLN A 169 -6.21 -1.82 -7.04
C GLN A 169 -5.94 -3.22 -6.48
N ILE A 170 -6.95 -3.87 -5.90
CA ILE A 170 -6.87 -5.28 -5.49
C ILE A 170 -6.55 -6.17 -6.71
N GLN A 171 -7.20 -5.94 -7.85
CA GLN A 171 -6.90 -6.68 -9.09
C GLN A 171 -5.48 -6.44 -9.59
N ASP A 172 -4.97 -5.20 -9.52
CA ASP A 172 -3.60 -4.88 -9.90
C ASP A 172 -2.59 -5.59 -9.00
N CYS A 173 -2.81 -5.62 -7.68
CA CYS A 173 -1.97 -6.35 -6.73
C CYS A 173 -2.01 -7.85 -7.02
N ALA A 174 -3.18 -8.46 -7.21
CA ALA A 174 -3.31 -9.87 -7.55
C ALA A 174 -2.54 -10.23 -8.84
N ASN A 175 -2.63 -9.37 -9.86
CA ASN A 175 -1.88 -9.56 -11.11
C ASN A 175 -0.36 -9.47 -10.89
N ALA A 176 0.10 -8.52 -10.07
CA ALA A 176 1.51 -8.38 -9.73
C ALA A 176 2.02 -9.63 -8.96
N LEU A 177 1.25 -10.10 -7.98
CA LEU A 177 1.59 -11.30 -7.21
C LEU A 177 1.64 -12.55 -8.10
N LYS A 178 0.69 -12.68 -9.04
CA LYS A 178 0.70 -13.76 -10.03
C LYS A 178 1.95 -13.69 -10.91
N TRP A 179 2.28 -12.52 -11.42
CA TRP A 179 3.49 -12.32 -12.22
C TRP A 179 4.75 -12.71 -11.42
N ILE A 180 4.84 -12.27 -10.15
CA ILE A 180 5.95 -12.62 -9.25
C ILE A 180 6.05 -14.13 -9.10
N SER A 181 4.95 -14.82 -8.81
CA SER A 181 4.90 -16.28 -8.68
C SER A 181 5.47 -17.01 -9.92
N GLU A 182 5.14 -16.54 -11.12
CA GLU A 182 5.57 -17.13 -12.37
C GLU A 182 7.03 -16.80 -12.73
N ASN A 183 7.55 -15.65 -12.28
CA ASN A 183 8.83 -15.09 -12.72
C ASN A 183 9.92 -15.01 -11.65
N MET A 184 9.62 -15.21 -10.35
CA MET A 184 10.62 -15.08 -9.27
C MET A 184 11.83 -16.02 -9.43
N LYS A 185 11.68 -17.12 -10.14
CA LYS A 185 12.79 -18.05 -10.49
C LYS A 185 13.91 -17.39 -11.32
N ASN A 186 13.66 -16.23 -11.93
CA ASN A 186 14.65 -15.48 -12.70
C ASN A 186 15.53 -14.59 -11.80
N TYR A 187 15.28 -14.59 -10.49
CA TYR A 187 15.96 -13.81 -9.48
C TYR A 187 16.49 -14.76 -8.39
N PRO A 188 17.38 -14.31 -7.52
CA PRO A 188 17.87 -15.12 -6.39
C PRO A 188 16.79 -15.24 -5.30
N ALA A 189 15.69 -15.92 -5.62
CA ALA A 189 14.47 -15.98 -4.82
C ALA A 189 14.04 -17.42 -4.54
N ASN A 190 13.77 -17.73 -3.27
CA ASN A 190 13.23 -19.01 -2.85
C ASN A 190 11.71 -18.97 -2.82
N ALA A 191 11.07 -19.59 -3.82
CA ALA A 191 9.61 -19.61 -3.97
C ALA A 191 8.83 -20.29 -2.83
N SER A 192 9.51 -21.09 -1.99
CA SER A 192 8.90 -21.73 -0.83
C SER A 192 8.82 -20.83 0.41
N SER A 193 9.38 -19.63 0.35
CA SER A 193 9.58 -18.73 1.49
C SER A 193 9.13 -17.31 1.12
N VAL A 194 7.83 -17.03 1.17
CA VAL A 194 7.27 -15.73 0.82
C VAL A 194 6.64 -15.05 2.03
N MET A 195 6.98 -13.79 2.28
CA MET A 195 6.26 -12.89 3.18
C MET A 195 5.64 -11.76 2.38
N LEU A 196 4.37 -11.42 2.66
CA LEU A 196 3.78 -10.16 2.19
C LEU A 196 4.00 -9.09 3.25
N THR A 197 4.38 -7.89 2.82
CA THR A 197 4.38 -6.71 3.68
C THR A 197 3.61 -5.59 3.02
N GLY A 198 3.06 -4.71 3.84
CA GLY A 198 2.39 -3.51 3.38
C GLY A 198 2.12 -2.56 4.53
N ASP A 199 2.10 -1.29 4.19
CA ASP A 199 1.88 -0.20 5.14
C ASP A 199 0.58 0.56 4.83
N SER A 200 -0.14 0.98 5.86
CA SER A 200 -1.35 1.82 5.70
C SER A 200 -2.37 1.20 4.71
N ALA A 201 -2.66 1.87 3.60
CA ALA A 201 -3.49 1.38 2.51
C ALA A 201 -2.91 0.11 1.86
N GLY A 202 -1.57 0.04 1.71
CA GLY A 202 -0.88 -1.16 1.22
C GLY A 202 -1.02 -2.34 2.18
N GLY A 203 -1.07 -2.08 3.48
CA GLY A 203 -1.38 -3.10 4.50
C GLY A 203 -2.79 -3.68 4.34
N GLN A 204 -3.78 -2.88 3.95
CA GLN A 204 -5.11 -3.37 3.58
C GLN A 204 -5.03 -4.27 2.33
N LEU A 205 -4.35 -3.82 1.28
CA LEU A 205 -4.20 -4.60 0.06
C LEU A 205 -3.47 -5.92 0.32
N ALA A 206 -2.43 -5.93 1.18
CA ALA A 206 -1.75 -7.16 1.59
C ALA A 206 -2.67 -8.14 2.32
N LEU A 207 -3.58 -7.65 3.17
CA LEU A 207 -4.61 -8.48 3.81
C LEU A 207 -5.55 -9.10 2.78
N TYR A 208 -6.02 -8.34 1.79
CA TYR A 208 -6.83 -8.89 0.70
C TYR A 208 -6.07 -9.95 -0.08
N GLU A 209 -4.84 -9.70 -0.46
CA GLU A 209 -4.05 -10.64 -1.26
C GLU A 209 -3.77 -11.95 -0.49
N ALA A 210 -3.54 -11.89 0.82
CA ALA A 210 -3.36 -13.08 1.65
C ALA A 210 -4.62 -13.96 1.67
N VAL A 211 -5.81 -13.36 1.72
CA VAL A 211 -7.09 -14.10 1.69
C VAL A 211 -7.40 -14.58 0.26
N LEU A 212 -7.25 -13.72 -0.75
CA LEU A 212 -7.49 -14.05 -2.15
C LEU A 212 -6.58 -15.19 -2.64
N ASN A 213 -5.34 -15.28 -2.15
CA ASN A 213 -4.44 -16.37 -2.47
C ASN A 213 -5.00 -17.75 -2.06
N GLN A 214 -5.90 -17.79 -1.07
CA GLN A 214 -6.51 -19.02 -0.52
C GLN A 214 -7.96 -19.24 -0.96
N SER A 215 -8.75 -18.17 -1.14
CA SER A 215 -10.20 -18.24 -1.35
C SER A 215 -10.61 -18.14 -2.82
N PRO A 216 -11.00 -19.26 -3.47
CA PRO A 216 -11.58 -19.22 -4.81
C PRO A 216 -12.85 -18.38 -4.91
N GLU A 217 -13.67 -18.40 -3.84
CA GLU A 217 -14.94 -17.66 -3.79
C GLU A 217 -14.71 -16.15 -3.83
N LEU A 218 -13.79 -15.63 -3.01
CA LEU A 218 -13.46 -14.21 -3.03
C LEU A 218 -12.74 -13.79 -4.33
N ARG A 219 -11.93 -14.66 -4.92
CA ARG A 219 -11.36 -14.39 -6.25
C ARG A 219 -12.42 -14.19 -7.32
N GLU A 220 -13.50 -14.97 -7.30
CA GLU A 220 -14.63 -14.77 -8.22
C GLU A 220 -15.30 -13.41 -7.98
N ILE A 221 -15.54 -13.04 -6.72
CA ILE A 221 -16.18 -11.77 -6.33
C ILE A 221 -15.34 -10.56 -6.73
N PHE A 222 -14.01 -10.63 -6.51
CA PHE A 222 -13.07 -9.54 -6.86
C PHE A 222 -12.56 -9.62 -8.30
N ASN A 223 -12.95 -10.66 -9.06
CA ASN A 223 -12.50 -10.91 -10.42
C ASN A 223 -10.97 -10.95 -10.52
N THR A 224 -10.35 -11.79 -9.69
CA THR A 224 -8.90 -12.00 -9.65
C THR A 224 -8.54 -13.46 -9.93
N GLU A 225 -7.27 -13.70 -10.26
CA GLU A 225 -6.71 -15.04 -10.41
C GLU A 225 -5.83 -15.40 -9.20
N ALA A 226 -5.61 -16.69 -8.98
CA ALA A 226 -4.72 -17.14 -7.91
C ALA A 226 -3.25 -16.84 -8.25
N ALA A 227 -2.54 -16.23 -7.31
CA ALA A 227 -1.09 -16.09 -7.41
C ALA A 227 -0.36 -17.41 -7.10
N ASN A 228 -0.98 -18.31 -6.31
CA ASN A 228 -0.40 -19.59 -5.88
C ASN A 228 0.94 -19.42 -5.14
N LEU A 229 1.07 -18.36 -4.35
CA LEU A 229 2.23 -18.11 -3.53
C LEU A 229 2.18 -18.91 -2.21
N ASN A 230 3.31 -19.44 -1.78
CA ASN A 230 3.46 -20.04 -0.46
C ASN A 230 3.75 -18.94 0.58
N ILE A 231 2.72 -18.22 0.99
CA ILE A 231 2.83 -17.11 1.94
C ILE A 231 3.01 -17.69 3.35
N LYS A 232 4.19 -17.50 3.91
CA LYS A 232 4.60 -18.00 5.24
C LYS A 232 4.34 -17.01 6.36
N ALA A 233 4.28 -15.71 6.06
CA ALA A 233 4.01 -14.67 7.04
C ALA A 233 3.46 -13.41 6.38
N LEU A 234 2.80 -12.58 7.21
CA LEU A 234 2.48 -11.18 6.89
C LEU A 234 3.23 -10.25 7.83
N LEU A 235 3.68 -9.12 7.30
CA LEU A 235 4.20 -8.00 8.07
C LEU A 235 3.38 -6.75 7.73
N LEU A 236 2.59 -6.26 8.67
CA LEU A 236 1.63 -5.19 8.44
C LEU A 236 1.96 -3.97 9.31
N THR A 237 2.36 -2.88 8.67
CA THR A 237 2.69 -1.63 9.37
C THR A 237 1.51 -0.67 9.30
N SER A 238 0.89 -0.40 10.44
CA SER A 238 -0.26 0.52 10.55
C SER A 238 -1.35 0.27 9.49
N PRO A 239 -1.80 -0.98 9.26
CA PRO A 239 -2.75 -1.29 8.20
C PRO A 239 -4.09 -0.63 8.44
N VAL A 240 -4.73 -0.16 7.35
CA VAL A 240 -6.15 0.21 7.38
C VAL A 240 -6.96 -1.06 7.13
N ALA A 241 -7.65 -1.56 8.14
CA ALA A 241 -8.34 -2.85 8.08
C ALA A 241 -9.88 -2.74 7.95
N TYR A 242 -10.44 -1.56 8.24
CA TYR A 242 -11.89 -1.34 8.30
C TYR A 242 -12.27 -0.06 7.57
N MET A 243 -13.10 -0.18 6.52
CA MET A 243 -13.58 0.94 5.70
C MET A 243 -15.01 1.35 6.01
N LYS A 244 -15.91 0.38 6.22
CA LYS A 244 -17.32 0.66 6.52
C LYS A 244 -17.51 1.13 7.95
N ASN A 245 -16.82 0.49 8.89
CA ASN A 245 -16.93 0.73 10.32
C ASN A 245 -15.67 1.40 10.89
N GLY A 246 -14.84 1.97 10.04
CA GLY A 246 -13.54 2.54 10.38
C GLY A 246 -13.56 4.01 10.80
N GLY A 247 -14.63 4.49 11.43
CA GLY A 247 -14.70 5.87 11.92
C GLY A 247 -14.50 6.90 10.79
N MET A 248 -13.37 7.62 10.81
CA MET A 248 -13.02 8.62 9.81
C MET A 248 -12.99 8.05 8.39
N TYR A 249 -12.54 6.80 8.21
CA TYR A 249 -12.44 6.17 6.88
C TYR A 249 -13.79 5.96 6.20
N SER A 250 -14.88 5.84 6.95
CA SER A 250 -16.23 5.72 6.38
C SER A 250 -16.62 6.89 5.49
N VAL A 251 -16.03 8.09 5.71
CA VAL A 251 -16.22 9.28 4.87
C VAL A 251 -15.60 9.10 3.49
N TYR A 252 -14.52 8.34 3.40
CA TYR A 252 -13.79 8.11 2.16
C TYR A 252 -14.28 6.88 1.37
N THR A 253 -15.10 6.05 1.98
CA THR A 253 -15.58 4.79 1.36
C THR A 253 -16.17 5.01 -0.03
N LYS A 254 -17.10 5.95 -0.18
CA LYS A 254 -17.71 6.24 -1.47
C LYS A 254 -16.72 6.78 -2.52
N PRO A 255 -15.85 7.75 -2.20
CA PRO A 255 -14.82 8.20 -3.12
C PRO A 255 -13.85 7.09 -3.56
N LEU A 256 -13.48 6.19 -2.67
CA LEU A 256 -12.47 5.17 -2.93
C LEU A 256 -13.04 3.93 -3.63
N TRP A 257 -14.27 3.52 -3.31
CA TRP A 257 -14.91 2.32 -3.85
C TRP A 257 -15.87 2.59 -5.02
N GLY A 258 -16.07 3.87 -5.38
CA GLY A 258 -16.93 4.30 -6.49
C GLY A 258 -18.36 4.62 -6.07
N LYS A 259 -19.12 5.25 -7.00
CA LYS A 259 -20.46 5.76 -6.71
C LYS A 259 -21.45 4.67 -6.27
N ASP A 260 -21.39 3.54 -6.94
CA ASP A 260 -22.36 2.45 -6.78
C ASP A 260 -21.79 1.28 -5.96
N TYR A 261 -20.82 1.58 -5.07
CA TYR A 261 -20.11 0.56 -4.30
C TYR A 261 -21.04 -0.35 -3.48
N LYS A 262 -22.18 0.18 -2.98
CA LYS A 262 -23.17 -0.60 -2.21
C LYS A 262 -23.96 -1.61 -3.04
N GLN A 263 -23.99 -1.47 -4.36
CA GLN A 263 -24.62 -2.41 -5.29
C GLN A 263 -23.63 -3.47 -5.81
N LYS A 264 -22.34 -3.30 -5.58
CA LYS A 264 -21.31 -4.27 -5.98
C LYS A 264 -21.28 -5.46 -5.02
N ALA A 265 -20.98 -6.66 -5.52
CA ALA A 265 -20.79 -7.84 -4.67
C ALA A 265 -19.71 -7.62 -3.61
N THR A 266 -18.66 -6.86 -3.95
CA THR A 266 -17.54 -6.53 -3.06
C THR A 266 -17.92 -5.69 -1.83
N TYR A 267 -19.14 -5.09 -1.79
CA TYR A 267 -19.59 -4.30 -0.65
C TYR A 267 -19.58 -5.06 0.68
N ASN A 268 -19.89 -6.34 0.65
CA ASN A 268 -19.93 -7.19 1.85
C ASN A 268 -18.54 -7.64 2.32
N TYR A 269 -17.48 -7.23 1.62
CA TYR A 269 -16.10 -7.69 1.84
C TYR A 269 -15.11 -6.50 1.94
N MET A 270 -15.57 -5.39 2.53
CA MET A 270 -14.77 -4.17 2.61
C MET A 270 -13.99 -4.04 3.92
N ASP A 271 -14.37 -4.79 4.94
CA ASP A 271 -13.75 -4.79 6.26
C ASP A 271 -13.06 -6.14 6.51
N LEU A 272 -11.95 -6.13 7.26
CA LEU A 272 -11.17 -7.32 7.59
C LEU A 272 -12.07 -8.42 8.22
N SER A 273 -12.99 -8.04 9.12
CA SER A 273 -13.92 -8.99 9.77
C SER A 273 -14.80 -9.76 8.79
N GLU A 274 -14.96 -9.27 7.57
CA GLU A 274 -15.77 -9.89 6.52
C GLU A 274 -14.95 -10.83 5.63
N ILE A 275 -13.72 -10.43 5.28
CA ILE A 275 -12.87 -11.22 4.38
C ILE A 275 -12.16 -12.36 5.11
N ILE A 276 -11.83 -12.20 6.38
CA ILE A 276 -11.08 -13.19 7.15
C ILE A 276 -11.85 -14.52 7.34
N GLU A 277 -13.17 -14.48 7.19
CA GLU A 277 -14.04 -15.68 7.22
C GLU A 277 -13.77 -16.64 6.05
N TYR A 278 -13.12 -16.15 5.01
CA TYR A 278 -12.83 -16.87 3.77
C TYR A 278 -11.39 -17.38 3.69
N ALA A 279 -10.63 -17.23 4.78
CA ALA A 279 -9.27 -17.75 4.88
C ALA A 279 -9.23 -18.89 5.90
N ASP A 280 -9.11 -20.13 5.42
CA ASP A 280 -8.96 -21.31 6.28
C ASP A 280 -7.68 -21.28 7.12
N ASN A 281 -6.63 -20.70 6.58
CA ASN A 281 -5.29 -20.65 7.18
C ASN A 281 -4.59 -19.31 6.91
N MET A 282 -4.99 -18.26 7.65
CA MET A 282 -4.23 -17.00 7.59
C MET A 282 -2.78 -17.25 8.01
N PRO A 283 -1.82 -16.70 7.26
CA PRO A 283 -0.41 -16.78 7.64
C PRO A 283 -0.17 -16.12 9.00
N PRO A 284 0.81 -16.61 9.79
CA PRO A 284 1.31 -15.88 10.96
C PRO A 284 1.55 -14.41 10.62
N THR A 285 1.08 -13.48 11.46
CA THR A 285 1.07 -12.06 11.12
C THR A 285 1.74 -11.22 12.20
N PHE A 286 2.67 -10.37 11.78
CA PHE A 286 3.33 -9.39 12.64
C PHE A 286 2.78 -8.00 12.36
N PHE A 287 2.18 -7.38 13.39
CA PHE A 287 1.64 -6.03 13.32
C PHE A 287 2.59 -5.02 13.94
N ILE A 288 2.77 -3.88 13.28
CA ILE A 288 3.51 -2.72 13.80
C ILE A 288 2.58 -1.52 13.80
N THR A 289 2.52 -0.82 14.91
CA THR A 289 1.90 0.51 15.05
C THR A 289 2.64 1.32 16.12
N SER A 290 2.16 2.50 16.42
CA SER A 290 2.73 3.32 17.50
C SER A 290 1.68 4.21 18.15
N SER A 291 1.92 4.57 19.41
CA SER A 291 1.05 5.47 20.18
C SER A 291 0.93 6.89 19.60
N GLY A 292 1.77 7.25 18.63
CA GLY A 292 1.71 8.50 17.87
C GLY A 292 1.02 8.40 16.51
N ASP A 293 0.63 7.21 16.12
CA ASP A 293 -0.12 6.98 14.87
C ASP A 293 -1.60 7.38 15.05
N THR A 294 -1.93 8.60 14.67
CA THR A 294 -3.31 9.14 14.76
C THR A 294 -4.22 8.66 13.62
N LEU A 295 -3.68 7.94 12.62
CA LEU A 295 -4.43 7.50 11.45
C LEU A 295 -4.94 6.07 11.60
N ALA A 296 -4.08 5.12 11.92
CA ALA A 296 -4.39 3.70 11.86
C ALA A 296 -4.11 2.90 13.14
N HIS A 297 -3.66 3.54 14.25
CA HIS A 297 -3.38 2.85 15.51
C HIS A 297 -4.54 1.94 15.95
N ASP A 298 -5.73 2.54 16.14
CA ASP A 298 -6.90 1.79 16.64
C ASP A 298 -7.34 0.69 15.67
N GLN A 299 -7.18 0.89 14.36
CA GLN A 299 -7.48 -0.12 13.35
C GLN A 299 -6.49 -1.28 13.40
N THR A 300 -5.20 -0.98 13.59
CA THR A 300 -4.15 -2.00 13.73
C THR A 300 -4.38 -2.85 14.98
N VAL A 301 -4.64 -2.22 16.12
CA VAL A 301 -4.94 -2.92 17.39
C VAL A 301 -6.20 -3.77 17.26
N THR A 302 -7.26 -3.24 16.60
CA THR A 302 -8.51 -3.99 16.37
C THR A 302 -8.26 -5.20 15.45
N ALA A 303 -7.45 -5.04 14.40
CA ALA A 303 -7.09 -6.15 13.52
C ALA A 303 -6.29 -7.23 14.26
N TYR A 304 -5.30 -6.84 15.06
CA TYR A 304 -4.55 -7.77 15.91
C TYR A 304 -5.46 -8.54 16.88
N ASN A 305 -6.37 -7.85 17.58
CA ASN A 305 -7.31 -8.49 18.51
C ASN A 305 -8.21 -9.52 17.78
N LEU A 306 -8.68 -9.19 16.58
CA LEU A 306 -9.46 -10.14 15.76
C LEU A 306 -8.65 -11.41 15.42
N PHE A 307 -7.35 -11.26 15.11
CA PHE A 307 -6.46 -12.40 14.85
C PHE A 307 -6.31 -13.27 16.11
N GLN A 308 -6.10 -12.64 17.27
CA GLN A 308 -6.03 -13.37 18.56
C GLN A 308 -7.32 -14.12 18.88
N GLU A 309 -8.48 -13.47 18.70
CA GLU A 309 -9.81 -14.08 18.94
C GLU A 309 -10.05 -15.30 18.04
N ARG A 310 -9.47 -15.31 16.86
CA ARG A 310 -9.56 -16.42 15.89
C ARG A 310 -8.46 -17.47 16.06
N GLY A 311 -7.57 -17.29 17.00
CA GLY A 311 -6.45 -18.21 17.21
C GLY A 311 -5.40 -18.17 16.08
N ILE A 312 -5.37 -17.11 15.28
CA ILE A 312 -4.35 -16.90 14.25
C ILE A 312 -3.08 -16.42 14.95
N GLU A 313 -1.97 -17.11 14.69
CA GLU A 313 -0.67 -16.74 15.25
C GLU A 313 -0.32 -15.29 14.84
N SER A 314 -0.17 -14.43 15.85
CA SER A 314 0.17 -13.03 15.57
C SER A 314 0.90 -12.38 16.74
N GLU A 315 1.78 -11.43 16.41
CA GLU A 315 2.47 -10.54 17.34
C GLU A 315 2.16 -9.08 16.99
N LEU A 316 2.16 -8.21 18.00
CA LEU A 316 1.97 -6.77 17.85
C LEU A 316 3.11 -6.02 18.54
N ILE A 317 3.70 -5.07 17.83
CA ILE A 317 4.46 -3.98 18.44
C ILE A 317 3.64 -2.70 18.34
N ASP A 318 3.15 -2.23 19.49
CA ASP A 318 2.64 -0.88 19.67
C ASP A 318 3.79 -0.03 20.24
N TYR A 319 4.52 0.64 19.35
CA TYR A 319 5.73 1.37 19.73
C TYR A 319 5.36 2.64 20.51
N GLY A 320 6.01 2.83 21.62
CA GLY A 320 5.78 3.99 22.48
C GLY A 320 6.54 5.24 22.01
N GLU A 321 7.37 5.74 22.91
CA GLU A 321 8.20 6.93 22.70
C GLU A 321 9.67 6.53 22.58
N TYR A 322 10.39 7.25 21.73
CA TYR A 322 11.84 7.19 21.66
C TYR A 322 12.42 8.59 21.84
N ASN A 323 13.30 8.76 22.82
CA ASN A 323 13.86 10.07 23.20
C ASN A 323 12.81 11.16 23.50
N GLY A 324 11.64 10.77 24.05
CA GLY A 324 10.54 11.68 24.39
C GLY A 324 9.64 12.05 23.21
N GLU A 325 9.86 11.45 22.03
CA GLU A 325 9.04 11.65 20.84
C GLU A 325 8.27 10.37 20.47
N LYS A 326 6.98 10.51 20.22
CA LYS A 326 6.14 9.42 19.72
C LYS A 326 6.43 9.15 18.25
N GLN A 327 6.54 7.88 17.91
CA GLN A 327 6.69 7.49 16.52
C GLN A 327 5.38 7.77 15.75
N LYS A 328 5.52 8.20 14.49
CA LYS A 328 4.39 8.58 13.63
C LYS A 328 3.84 7.38 12.87
N HIS A 329 2.75 7.61 12.12
CA HIS A 329 2.18 6.67 11.17
C HIS A 329 3.25 6.11 10.23
N VAL A 330 3.32 4.80 10.08
CA VAL A 330 4.23 4.01 9.24
C VAL A 330 5.72 4.38 9.38
N PHE A 331 6.16 4.77 10.59
CA PHE A 331 7.51 5.24 10.86
C PHE A 331 8.60 4.28 10.39
N SER A 332 8.41 2.98 10.56
CA SER A 332 9.41 1.97 10.21
C SER A 332 9.60 1.78 8.70
N VAL A 333 8.67 2.29 7.89
CA VAL A 333 8.73 2.25 6.43
C VAL A 333 9.31 3.54 5.87
N LEU A 334 8.83 4.70 6.35
CA LEU A 334 9.26 6.01 5.84
C LEU A 334 10.63 6.47 6.37
N ASP A 335 11.07 5.94 7.51
CA ASP A 335 12.41 6.19 8.08
C ASP A 335 13.04 4.87 8.55
N PRO A 336 13.35 3.95 7.61
CA PRO A 336 13.78 2.59 7.93
C PRO A 336 15.15 2.52 8.64
N PHE A 337 15.93 3.59 8.61
CA PHE A 337 17.30 3.63 9.18
C PHE A 337 17.35 4.19 10.61
N SER A 338 16.25 4.72 11.13
CA SER A 338 16.17 5.16 12.52
C SER A 338 16.28 3.99 13.50
N GLU A 339 16.77 4.23 14.71
CA GLU A 339 16.93 3.19 15.73
C GLU A 339 15.59 2.51 16.08
N PRO A 340 14.46 3.22 16.26
CA PRO A 340 13.16 2.59 16.46
C PRO A 340 12.74 1.68 15.30
N SER A 341 13.01 2.10 14.07
CA SER A 341 12.67 1.33 12.86
C SER A 341 13.52 0.06 12.76
N GLN A 342 14.83 0.16 13.01
CA GLN A 342 15.74 -0.99 13.01
C GLN A 342 15.34 -2.04 14.07
N GLU A 343 14.88 -1.59 15.24
CA GLU A 343 14.38 -2.48 16.28
C GLU A 343 13.17 -3.28 15.81
N VAL A 344 12.15 -2.61 15.27
CA VAL A 344 10.91 -3.30 14.86
C VAL A 344 11.10 -4.14 13.60
N ILE A 345 11.90 -3.68 12.64
CA ILE A 345 12.26 -4.45 11.44
C ILE A 345 12.99 -5.74 11.84
N THR A 346 13.95 -5.67 12.75
CA THR A 346 14.68 -6.86 13.22
C THR A 346 13.73 -7.87 13.85
N LYS A 347 12.83 -7.44 14.74
CA LYS A 347 11.84 -8.33 15.37
C LYS A 347 10.88 -8.95 14.35
N ALA A 348 10.45 -8.17 13.36
CA ALA A 348 9.58 -8.66 12.29
C ALA A 348 10.27 -9.72 11.41
N LEU A 349 11.55 -9.50 11.08
CA LEU A 349 12.34 -10.48 10.34
C LEU A 349 12.62 -11.74 11.17
N ASP A 350 12.88 -11.62 12.47
CA ASP A 350 12.99 -12.76 13.37
C ASP A 350 11.69 -13.58 13.46
N PHE A 351 10.55 -12.91 13.48
CA PHE A 351 9.24 -13.56 13.42
C PHE A 351 9.08 -14.34 12.10
N TYR A 352 9.43 -13.71 10.98
CA TYR A 352 9.39 -14.37 9.67
C TYR A 352 10.30 -15.58 9.62
N GLN A 353 11.55 -15.48 10.10
CA GLN A 353 12.46 -16.61 10.16
C GLN A 353 11.91 -17.80 10.98
N LYS A 354 11.23 -17.52 12.10
CA LYS A 354 10.55 -18.57 12.87
C LYS A 354 9.39 -19.21 12.08
N ALA A 355 8.66 -18.44 11.29
CA ALA A 355 7.59 -18.96 10.44
C ALA A 355 8.10 -19.86 9.31
N LEU A 356 9.33 -19.63 8.81
CA LEU A 356 9.96 -20.50 7.82
C LEU A 356 10.35 -21.88 8.35
N LEU A 357 10.51 -22.04 9.66
CA LEU A 357 10.88 -23.31 10.30
C LEU A 357 9.68 -24.25 10.54
N LYS A 358 8.47 -23.76 10.29
CA LYS A 358 7.19 -24.50 10.41
C LYS A 358 6.73 -25.03 9.05
#